data_914cd711ec1f52abdaccd3634f891db2
#
_entry.id   914cd711ec1f52abdaccd3634f891db2
#
_cell.length_a   1.000
_cell.length_b   1.000
_cell.length_c   1.000
_cell.angle_alpha   90.00
_cell.angle_beta   90.00
_cell.angle_gamma   90.00
#
_symmetry.space_group_name_H-M   'P 1'
#
loop_
_entity.id
_entity.type
_entity.pdbx_description
1 polymer ?
#
loop_
_entity_poly.entity_id
_entity_poly.type
_entity_poly.pdbx_seq_one_letter_code
_entity_poly.pdbx_strand_id
1 'polypeptide(L)'
;YIIIFESNTPAGKAFDVALLWCILLSVLVVVVESVPHLPLLSKRVFTAFEYVFTFFFTIEYLCRLYCSPRPRSYAFSFFGIVDLLSTLPLYLGWFFGPVRYLMIVRTFRLIRVFRVFKLFSFLEEGDLLLRSLLLSSRKILVFFLFVVIMVISLGTLMYMVEGNVPGSQYTDIPASIYWAVVTMTTVGYGDIAPITPVGRFLSAIVMLLGYTIMAVPTGIVSAQFIRDGHRRDKEKEGVLCKECGSPLPHNANFCPHCGTETANERISDL
;
A
#
# COMPACT_ATOMS: atom_id res chain seq x y z
N TYR A 1 -24.86 -4.05 9.41
CA TYR A 1 -24.25 -3.79 8.11
C TYR A 1 -23.97 -2.29 7.91
N ILE A 2 -24.99 -1.43 8.00
CA ILE A 2 -24.92 0.02 7.72
C ILE A 2 -23.85 0.73 8.57
N ILE A 3 -23.71 0.41 9.85
CA ILE A 3 -22.73 1.05 10.76
C ILE A 3 -21.28 0.61 10.43
N ILE A 4 -21.08 -0.60 9.91
CA ILE A 4 -19.76 -1.22 9.72
C ILE A 4 -19.20 -1.00 8.30
N PHE A 5 -20.08 -0.89 7.30
CA PHE A 5 -19.72 -0.79 5.87
C PHE A 5 -20.12 0.52 5.21
N GLU A 6 -21.04 1.29 5.80
CA GLU A 6 -21.53 2.55 5.25
C GLU A 6 -21.22 3.69 6.22
N SER A 7 -20.22 4.51 5.88
CA SER A 7 -19.81 5.69 6.69
C SER A 7 -20.77 6.89 6.57
N ASN A 8 -21.95 6.72 5.94
CA ASN A 8 -22.90 7.81 5.68
C ASN A 8 -23.72 8.25 6.91
N THR A 9 -23.71 7.48 7.98
CA THR A 9 -24.44 7.79 9.21
C THR A 9 -23.53 8.43 10.28
N PRO A 10 -24.05 9.33 11.15
CA PRO A 10 -23.26 9.88 12.25
C PRO A 10 -22.63 8.80 13.17
N ALA A 11 -23.37 7.71 13.39
CA ALA A 11 -22.90 6.57 14.18
C ALA A 11 -21.77 5.79 13.46
N GLY A 12 -21.86 5.60 12.15
CA GLY A 12 -20.81 5.00 11.33
C GLY A 12 -19.54 5.82 11.37
N LYS A 13 -19.62 7.14 11.16
CA LYS A 13 -18.47 8.05 11.26
C LYS A 13 -17.80 8.02 12.64
N ALA A 14 -18.60 8.03 13.70
CA ALA A 14 -18.07 7.93 15.05
C ALA A 14 -17.34 6.59 15.30
N PHE A 15 -17.91 5.48 14.80
CA PHE A 15 -17.28 4.16 14.85
C PHE A 15 -15.95 4.13 14.08
N ASP A 16 -15.92 4.67 12.88
CA ASP A 16 -14.72 4.73 12.04
C ASP A 16 -13.61 5.55 12.69
N VAL A 17 -13.95 6.73 13.24
CA VAL A 17 -13.00 7.58 13.98
C VAL A 17 -12.49 6.89 15.23
N ALA A 18 -13.36 6.22 16.00
CA ALA A 18 -12.95 5.46 17.18
C ALA A 18 -12.01 4.30 16.80
N LEU A 19 -12.33 3.56 15.73
CA LEU A 19 -11.51 2.47 15.23
C LEU A 19 -10.14 2.97 14.73
N LEU A 20 -10.12 4.10 14.03
CA LEU A 20 -8.87 4.76 13.59
C LEU A 20 -7.96 5.08 14.78
N TRP A 21 -8.50 5.70 15.82
CA TRP A 21 -7.74 5.98 17.04
C TRP A 21 -7.26 4.70 17.74
N CYS A 22 -8.09 3.66 17.80
CA CYS A 22 -7.70 2.35 18.35
C CYS A 22 -6.53 1.74 17.56
N ILE A 23 -6.53 1.84 16.22
CA ILE A 23 -5.44 1.35 15.37
C ILE A 23 -4.17 2.15 15.66
N LEU A 24 -4.22 3.48 15.63
CA LEU A 24 -3.06 4.35 15.88
C LEU A 24 -2.47 4.09 17.27
N LEU A 25 -3.30 4.03 18.30
CA LEU A 25 -2.85 3.72 19.67
C LEU A 25 -2.23 2.32 19.77
N SER A 26 -2.82 1.31 19.11
CA SER A 26 -2.27 -0.05 19.11
C SER A 26 -0.91 -0.12 18.42
N VAL A 27 -0.71 0.60 17.32
CA VAL A 27 0.58 0.69 16.63
C VAL A 27 1.60 1.43 17.51
N LEU A 28 1.20 2.53 18.14
CA LEU A 28 2.06 3.28 19.07
C LEU A 28 2.54 2.40 20.23
N VAL A 29 1.64 1.60 20.83
CA VAL A 29 1.99 0.64 21.89
C VAL A 29 3.04 -0.35 21.42
N VAL A 30 2.90 -0.92 20.22
CA VAL A 30 3.89 -1.86 19.64
C VAL A 30 5.24 -1.18 19.43
N VAL A 31 5.25 0.05 18.92
CA VAL A 31 6.49 0.83 18.70
C VAL A 31 7.19 1.12 20.03
N VAL A 32 6.45 1.58 21.04
CA VAL A 32 7.01 1.86 22.37
C VAL A 32 7.48 0.58 23.05
N GLU A 33 6.75 -0.55 22.94
CA GLU A 33 7.15 -1.85 23.51
C GLU A 33 8.47 -2.36 22.89
N SER A 34 8.80 -1.96 21.67
CA SER A 34 10.05 -2.35 21.00
C SER A 34 11.31 -1.76 21.62
N VAL A 35 11.20 -0.70 22.45
CA VAL A 35 12.33 -0.04 23.10
C VAL A 35 12.94 -0.94 24.19
N PRO A 36 14.26 -1.26 24.13
CA PRO A 36 14.85 -2.32 24.95
C PRO A 36 14.94 -2.01 26.44
N HIS A 37 14.94 -0.72 26.83
CA HIS A 37 15.20 -0.29 28.23
C HIS A 37 13.97 0.08 29.05
N LEU A 38 12.76 -0.40 28.65
CA LEU A 38 11.54 -0.12 29.39
C LEU A 38 11.48 -0.88 30.74
N PRO A 39 11.02 -0.23 31.83
CA PRO A 39 10.78 -0.90 33.12
C PRO A 39 9.82 -2.06 33.02
N LEU A 40 10.00 -3.10 33.83
CA LEU A 40 9.15 -4.31 33.80
C LEU A 40 7.66 -4.01 34.02
N LEU A 41 7.33 -3.00 34.82
CA LEU A 41 5.93 -2.59 35.05
C LEU A 41 5.29 -2.05 33.77
N SER A 42 6.01 -1.23 33.01
CA SER A 42 5.54 -0.71 31.71
C SER A 42 5.29 -1.84 30.73
N LYS A 43 6.16 -2.84 30.69
CA LYS A 43 5.98 -4.01 29.80
C LYS A 43 4.70 -4.78 30.10
N ARG A 44 4.38 -5.00 31.39
CA ARG A 44 3.11 -5.65 31.77
C ARG A 44 1.89 -4.84 31.36
N VAL A 45 1.94 -3.53 31.53
CA VAL A 45 0.87 -2.62 31.13
C VAL A 45 0.67 -2.64 29.62
N PHE A 46 1.74 -2.54 28.83
CA PHE A 46 1.65 -2.61 27.36
C PHE A 46 1.13 -3.96 26.88
N THR A 47 1.57 -5.07 27.48
CA THR A 47 1.02 -6.39 27.17
C THR A 47 -0.47 -6.48 27.49
N ALA A 48 -0.96 -5.90 28.58
CA ALA A 48 -2.38 -5.87 28.91
C ALA A 48 -3.18 -5.07 27.88
N PHE A 49 -2.72 -3.88 27.49
CA PHE A 49 -3.33 -3.08 26.42
C PHE A 49 -3.40 -3.84 25.10
N GLU A 50 -2.37 -4.61 24.81
CA GLU A 50 -2.32 -5.41 23.61
C GLU A 50 -3.39 -6.52 23.57
N TYR A 51 -3.62 -7.22 24.69
CA TYR A 51 -4.72 -8.17 24.79
C TYR A 51 -6.07 -7.49 24.55
N VAL A 52 -6.27 -6.30 25.11
CA VAL A 52 -7.50 -5.52 24.93
C VAL A 52 -7.69 -5.12 23.46
N PHE A 53 -6.67 -4.57 22.81
CA PHE A 53 -6.75 -4.21 21.39
C PHE A 53 -6.97 -5.43 20.50
N THR A 54 -6.27 -6.55 20.76
CA THR A 54 -6.45 -7.76 19.94
C THR A 54 -7.85 -8.32 20.11
N PHE A 55 -8.40 -8.32 21.31
CA PHE A 55 -9.78 -8.75 21.57
C PHE A 55 -10.78 -7.86 20.83
N PHE A 56 -10.59 -6.54 20.88
CA PHE A 56 -11.42 -5.59 20.16
C PHE A 56 -11.37 -5.82 18.63
N PHE A 57 -10.17 -5.94 18.05
CA PHE A 57 -10.01 -6.23 16.63
C PHE A 57 -10.54 -7.61 16.22
N THR A 58 -10.52 -8.57 17.10
CA THR A 58 -11.13 -9.89 16.84
C THR A 58 -12.64 -9.78 16.72
N ILE A 59 -13.28 -9.05 17.64
CA ILE A 59 -14.73 -8.80 17.58
C ILE A 59 -15.06 -8.04 16.30
N GLU A 60 -14.32 -7.00 15.98
CA GLU A 60 -14.49 -6.20 14.76
C GLU A 60 -14.41 -7.08 13.50
N TYR A 61 -13.38 -7.93 13.39
CA TYR A 61 -13.22 -8.85 12.27
C TYR A 61 -14.37 -9.86 12.15
N LEU A 62 -14.80 -10.44 13.26
CA LEU A 62 -15.95 -11.37 13.29
C LEU A 62 -17.24 -10.66 12.89
N CYS A 63 -17.47 -9.44 13.36
CA CYS A 63 -18.63 -8.62 12.96
C CYS A 63 -18.60 -8.32 11.46
N ARG A 64 -17.44 -7.93 10.89
CA ARG A 64 -17.29 -7.72 9.45
C ARG A 64 -17.55 -8.97 8.64
N LEU A 65 -17.03 -10.12 9.10
CA LEU A 65 -17.23 -11.40 8.44
C LEU A 65 -18.72 -11.81 8.47
N TYR A 66 -19.39 -11.63 9.62
CA TYR A 66 -20.80 -11.96 9.77
C TYR A 66 -21.73 -11.02 8.97
N CYS A 67 -21.44 -9.73 8.96
CA CYS A 67 -22.22 -8.73 8.23
C CYS A 67 -21.98 -8.72 6.72
N SER A 68 -20.90 -9.34 6.23
CA SER A 68 -20.58 -9.37 4.81
C SER A 68 -21.54 -10.26 4.02
N PRO A 69 -22.12 -9.79 2.90
CA PRO A 69 -22.98 -10.62 2.03
C PRO A 69 -22.26 -11.84 1.45
N ARG A 70 -20.94 -11.78 1.32
CA ARG A 70 -20.08 -12.87 0.82
C ARG A 70 -18.88 -13.07 1.74
N PRO A 71 -19.02 -13.77 2.88
CA PRO A 71 -17.99 -13.85 3.90
C PRO A 71 -16.68 -14.47 3.39
N ARG A 72 -16.74 -15.47 2.51
CA ARG A 72 -15.55 -16.08 1.91
C ARG A 72 -14.79 -15.09 1.00
N SER A 73 -15.49 -14.32 0.20
CA SER A 73 -14.88 -13.30 -0.66
C SER A 73 -14.23 -12.19 0.16
N TYR A 74 -14.84 -11.80 1.28
CA TYR A 74 -14.26 -10.84 2.21
C TYR A 74 -13.00 -11.40 2.90
N ALA A 75 -13.05 -12.62 3.41
CA ALA A 75 -11.91 -13.25 4.09
C ALA A 75 -10.64 -13.35 3.23
N PHE A 76 -10.80 -13.57 1.90
CA PHE A 76 -9.71 -13.61 0.93
C PHE A 76 -9.43 -12.25 0.25
N SER A 77 -10.16 -11.20 0.61
CA SER A 77 -9.86 -9.85 0.15
C SER A 77 -8.62 -9.30 0.86
N PHE A 78 -8.00 -8.26 0.28
CA PHE A 78 -6.86 -7.58 0.89
C PHE A 78 -7.16 -7.14 2.33
N PHE A 79 -8.31 -6.50 2.56
CA PHE A 79 -8.72 -6.04 3.89
C PHE A 79 -9.01 -7.19 4.85
N GLY A 80 -9.65 -8.26 4.40
CA GLY A 80 -9.90 -9.44 5.22
C GLY A 80 -8.62 -10.16 5.66
N ILE A 81 -7.61 -10.22 4.78
CA ILE A 81 -6.29 -10.76 5.10
C ILE A 81 -5.57 -9.86 6.11
N VAL A 82 -5.62 -8.55 5.96
CA VAL A 82 -5.04 -7.59 6.91
C VAL A 82 -5.69 -7.72 8.29
N ASP A 83 -7.02 -7.84 8.34
CA ASP A 83 -7.76 -8.05 9.59
C ASP A 83 -7.34 -9.36 10.27
N LEU A 84 -7.23 -10.44 9.52
CA LEU A 84 -6.78 -11.72 10.02
C LEU A 84 -5.34 -11.64 10.56
N LEU A 85 -4.41 -11.09 9.78
CA LEU A 85 -3.00 -10.91 10.19
C LEU A 85 -2.86 -10.05 11.44
N SER A 86 -3.76 -9.10 11.65
CA SER A 86 -3.77 -8.23 12.83
C SER A 86 -4.10 -8.96 14.13
N THR A 87 -4.87 -10.04 14.05
CA THR A 87 -5.35 -10.82 15.21
C THR A 87 -4.59 -12.13 15.40
N LEU A 88 -4.10 -12.74 14.32
CA LEU A 88 -3.45 -14.04 14.26
C LEU A 88 -2.29 -14.23 15.27
N PRO A 89 -1.37 -13.26 15.48
CA PRO A 89 -0.20 -13.45 16.33
C PRO A 89 -0.51 -13.83 17.78
N LEU A 90 -1.62 -13.34 18.32
CA LEU A 90 -2.04 -13.69 19.69
C LEU A 90 -2.44 -15.16 19.77
N TYR A 91 -3.25 -15.62 18.83
CA TYR A 91 -3.76 -16.99 18.81
C TYR A 91 -2.68 -18.01 18.51
N LEU A 92 -1.74 -17.68 17.61
CA LEU A 92 -0.57 -18.51 17.35
C LEU A 92 0.31 -18.65 18.61
N GLY A 93 0.53 -17.54 19.34
CA GLY A 93 1.27 -17.57 20.60
C GLY A 93 0.63 -18.46 21.68
N TRP A 94 -0.70 -18.52 21.69
CA TRP A 94 -1.45 -19.36 22.64
C TRP A 94 -1.48 -20.84 22.22
N PHE A 95 -1.59 -21.12 20.91
CA PHE A 95 -1.69 -22.48 20.38
C PHE A 95 -0.35 -23.25 20.43
N PHE A 96 0.78 -22.56 20.14
CA PHE A 96 2.10 -23.22 20.07
C PHE A 96 2.80 -23.38 21.43
N GLY A 97 2.23 -22.90 22.55
CA GLY A 97 2.71 -23.11 23.91
C GLY A 97 4.10 -22.56 24.24
N PRO A 98 4.54 -22.64 25.53
CA PRO A 98 5.72 -21.92 26.00
C PRO A 98 7.09 -22.58 25.72
N VAL A 99 7.18 -23.79 25.12
CA VAL A 99 8.33 -24.67 25.44
C VAL A 99 9.48 -24.70 24.41
N ARG A 100 9.37 -24.32 23.15
CA ARG A 100 10.54 -24.48 22.25
C ARG A 100 10.77 -23.41 21.17
N TYR A 101 9.85 -22.49 20.97
CA TYR A 101 9.93 -21.51 19.87
C TYR A 101 9.81 -20.06 20.33
N LEU A 102 10.42 -19.72 21.47
CA LEU A 102 10.40 -18.35 22.02
C LEU A 102 10.87 -17.28 21.02
N MET A 103 11.81 -17.63 20.13
CA MET A 103 12.23 -16.72 19.05
C MET A 103 11.14 -16.54 18.00
N ILE A 104 10.48 -17.62 17.57
CA ILE A 104 9.43 -17.58 16.53
C ILE A 104 8.22 -16.80 17.06
N VAL A 105 7.78 -17.08 18.29
CA VAL A 105 6.67 -16.35 18.93
C VAL A 105 7.00 -14.85 19.08
N ARG A 106 8.26 -14.52 19.39
CA ARG A 106 8.72 -13.13 19.45
C ARG A 106 8.67 -12.45 18.06
N THR A 107 9.04 -13.16 16.99
CA THR A 107 8.98 -12.67 15.62
C THR A 107 7.53 -12.47 15.16
N PHE A 108 6.62 -13.41 15.47
CA PHE A 108 5.20 -13.23 15.18
C PHE A 108 4.59 -12.03 15.89
N ARG A 109 5.16 -11.62 17.01
CA ARG A 109 4.75 -10.41 17.71
C ARG A 109 4.95 -9.16 16.85
N LEU A 110 5.99 -9.11 15.98
CA LEU A 110 6.25 -8.00 15.06
C LEU A 110 5.22 -7.91 13.93
N ILE A 111 4.56 -9.01 13.55
CA ILE A 111 3.50 -9.02 12.53
C ILE A 111 2.32 -8.11 12.92
N ARG A 112 2.18 -7.78 14.19
CA ARG A 112 1.14 -6.86 14.68
C ARG A 112 1.25 -5.45 14.09
N VAL A 113 2.44 -5.04 13.62
CA VAL A 113 2.62 -3.76 12.92
C VAL A 113 1.75 -3.67 11.67
N PHE A 114 1.40 -4.81 11.04
CA PHE A 114 0.51 -4.82 9.89
C PHE A 114 -0.91 -4.31 10.17
N ARG A 115 -1.27 -4.10 11.45
CA ARG A 115 -2.49 -3.38 11.82
C ARG A 115 -2.56 -1.99 11.20
N VAL A 116 -1.42 -1.36 10.90
CA VAL A 116 -1.36 -0.07 10.22
C VAL A 116 -2.08 -0.12 8.85
N PHE A 117 -2.06 -1.26 8.17
CA PHE A 117 -2.75 -1.40 6.89
C PHE A 117 -4.28 -1.34 6.99
N LYS A 118 -4.86 -1.52 8.20
CA LYS A 118 -6.28 -1.25 8.42
C LYS A 118 -6.64 0.21 8.14
N LEU A 119 -5.68 1.14 8.23
CA LEU A 119 -5.91 2.54 7.90
C LEU A 119 -6.32 2.75 6.44
N PHE A 120 -5.90 1.89 5.53
CA PHE A 120 -6.30 1.98 4.12
C PHE A 120 -7.80 1.81 3.91
N SER A 121 -8.50 1.09 4.80
CA SER A 121 -9.96 0.92 4.72
C SER A 121 -10.75 2.20 5.01
N PHE A 122 -10.12 3.21 5.65
CA PHE A 122 -10.73 4.50 5.97
C PHE A 122 -10.47 5.57 4.91
N LEU A 123 -9.62 5.29 3.93
CA LEU A 123 -9.37 6.19 2.83
C LEU A 123 -10.42 5.92 1.75
N GLU A 124 -11.44 6.78 1.64
CA GLU A 124 -12.48 6.68 0.59
C GLU A 124 -11.86 6.61 -0.82
N GLU A 125 -10.70 7.22 -1.00
CA GLU A 125 -9.93 7.19 -2.24
C GLU A 125 -8.92 6.02 -2.31
N GLY A 126 -8.75 5.24 -1.24
CA GLY A 126 -7.82 4.11 -1.18
C GLY A 126 -8.15 3.04 -2.21
N ASP A 127 -9.44 2.78 -2.44
CA ASP A 127 -9.91 1.85 -3.48
C ASP A 127 -9.59 2.37 -4.89
N LEU A 128 -9.67 3.66 -5.11
CA LEU A 128 -9.29 4.29 -6.38
C LEU A 128 -7.79 4.15 -6.64
N LEU A 129 -6.99 4.45 -5.61
CA LEU A 129 -5.54 4.30 -5.68
C LEU A 129 -5.16 2.84 -5.98
N LEU A 130 -5.73 1.90 -5.24
CA LEU A 130 -5.46 0.47 -5.41
C LEU A 130 -5.88 -0.02 -6.81
N ARG A 131 -7.04 0.37 -7.29
CA ARG A 131 -7.50 0.05 -8.65
C ARG A 131 -6.58 0.63 -9.72
N SER A 132 -6.17 1.89 -9.58
CA SER A 132 -5.25 2.55 -10.53
C SER A 132 -3.89 1.86 -10.55
N LEU A 133 -3.37 1.43 -9.40
CA LEU A 133 -2.14 0.64 -9.30
C LEU A 133 -2.30 -0.74 -9.95
N LEU A 134 -3.41 -1.44 -9.70
CA LEU A 134 -3.68 -2.75 -10.29
C LEU A 134 -3.83 -2.66 -11.81
N LEU A 135 -4.53 -1.65 -12.33
CA LEU A 135 -4.66 -1.41 -13.76
C LEU A 135 -3.32 -1.07 -14.43
N SER A 136 -2.41 -0.43 -13.69
CA SER A 136 -1.06 -0.10 -14.16
C SER A 136 -0.03 -1.17 -13.86
N SER A 137 -0.38 -2.24 -13.14
CA SER A 137 0.53 -3.25 -12.59
C SER A 137 1.46 -3.86 -13.64
N ARG A 138 0.95 -4.18 -14.84
CA ARG A 138 1.77 -4.72 -15.93
C ARG A 138 2.84 -3.73 -16.39
N LYS A 139 2.52 -2.44 -16.50
CA LYS A 139 3.47 -1.39 -16.89
C LYS A 139 4.51 -1.17 -15.78
N ILE A 140 4.06 -1.14 -14.54
CA ILE A 140 4.93 -1.01 -13.36
C ILE A 140 5.87 -2.21 -13.27
N LEU A 141 5.38 -3.43 -13.48
CA LEU A 141 6.20 -4.64 -13.44
C LEU A 141 7.29 -4.63 -14.52
N VAL A 142 6.93 -4.29 -15.77
CA VAL A 142 7.92 -4.20 -16.87
C VAL A 142 8.98 -3.16 -16.56
N PHE A 143 8.56 -2.00 -16.05
CA PHE A 143 9.49 -0.96 -15.63
C PHE A 143 10.40 -1.42 -14.48
N PHE A 144 9.82 -2.08 -13.47
CA PHE A 144 10.58 -2.62 -12.34
C PHE A 144 11.64 -3.64 -12.80
N LEU A 145 11.27 -4.57 -13.70
CA LEU A 145 12.21 -5.51 -14.27
C LEU A 145 13.34 -4.82 -15.05
N PHE A 146 13.02 -3.76 -15.80
CA PHE A 146 14.03 -2.94 -16.47
C PHE A 146 15.00 -2.31 -15.46
N VAL A 147 14.50 -1.73 -14.36
CA VAL A 147 15.34 -1.16 -13.28
C VAL A 147 16.23 -2.24 -12.64
N VAL A 148 15.69 -3.42 -12.37
CA VAL A 148 16.45 -4.55 -11.80
C VAL A 148 17.62 -4.95 -12.73
N ILE A 149 17.36 -5.07 -14.02
CA ILE A 149 18.39 -5.37 -15.02
C ILE A 149 19.46 -4.28 -15.03
N MET A 150 19.06 -3.00 -15.01
CA MET A 150 19.98 -1.86 -14.98
C MET A 150 20.85 -1.87 -13.72
N VAL A 151 20.27 -2.09 -12.55
CA VAL A 151 20.98 -2.15 -11.27
C VAL A 151 22.03 -3.29 -11.26
N ILE A 152 21.63 -4.46 -11.72
CA ILE A 152 22.56 -5.62 -11.82
C ILE A 152 23.70 -5.31 -12.79
N SER A 153 23.38 -4.74 -13.96
CA SER A 153 24.39 -4.43 -14.98
C SER A 153 25.36 -3.35 -14.50
N LEU A 154 24.86 -2.27 -13.93
CA LEU A 154 25.70 -1.17 -13.43
C LEU A 154 26.48 -1.54 -12.19
N GLY A 155 25.90 -2.32 -11.27
CA GLY A 155 26.63 -2.87 -10.11
C GLY A 155 27.77 -3.79 -10.55
N THR A 156 27.51 -4.69 -11.50
CA THR A 156 28.55 -5.57 -12.05
C THR A 156 29.65 -4.77 -12.76
N LEU A 157 29.28 -3.75 -13.53
CA LEU A 157 30.24 -2.87 -14.20
C LEU A 157 31.13 -2.14 -13.17
N MET A 158 30.56 -1.63 -12.09
CA MET A 158 31.35 -1.02 -11.01
C MET A 158 32.28 -2.01 -10.32
N TYR A 159 31.82 -3.24 -10.09
CA TYR A 159 32.70 -4.30 -9.57
C TYR A 159 33.88 -4.58 -10.49
N MET A 160 33.71 -4.59 -11.80
CA MET A 160 34.79 -4.78 -12.75
C MET A 160 35.83 -3.64 -12.70
N VAL A 161 35.38 -2.40 -12.43
CA VAL A 161 36.27 -1.23 -12.38
C VAL A 161 36.94 -1.08 -11.02
N GLU A 162 36.24 -1.33 -9.93
CA GLU A 162 36.68 -1.02 -8.57
C GLU A 162 37.10 -2.28 -7.76
N GLY A 163 36.60 -3.47 -8.11
CA GLY A 163 36.74 -4.67 -7.27
C GLY A 163 38.19 -5.15 -7.04
N ASN A 164 39.11 -4.86 -7.96
CA ASN A 164 40.52 -5.21 -7.83
C ASN A 164 41.39 -4.07 -7.27
N VAL A 165 40.80 -2.95 -6.86
CA VAL A 165 41.56 -1.79 -6.39
C VAL A 165 41.82 -1.92 -4.88
N PRO A 166 43.06 -1.81 -4.42
CA PRO A 166 43.37 -1.87 -2.99
C PRO A 166 42.63 -0.80 -2.20
N GLY A 167 41.92 -1.21 -1.14
CA GLY A 167 41.11 -0.32 -0.31
C GLY A 167 39.69 -0.05 -0.84
N SER A 168 39.33 -0.68 -1.96
CA SER A 168 37.95 -0.61 -2.47
C SER A 168 36.95 -1.34 -1.59
N GLN A 169 35.76 -0.80 -1.47
CA GLN A 169 34.62 -1.39 -0.74
C GLN A 169 33.74 -2.26 -1.66
N TYR A 170 34.04 -2.33 -2.95
CA TYR A 170 33.36 -3.20 -3.92
C TYR A 170 33.93 -4.62 -3.85
N THR A 171 33.69 -5.31 -2.72
CA THR A 171 34.28 -6.62 -2.42
C THR A 171 33.77 -7.75 -3.32
N ASP A 172 32.52 -7.64 -3.77
CA ASP A 172 31.82 -8.64 -4.56
C ASP A 172 30.69 -8.00 -5.40
N ILE A 173 30.11 -8.79 -6.30
CA ILE A 173 29.00 -8.33 -7.15
C ILE A 173 27.75 -7.97 -6.33
N PRO A 174 27.28 -8.74 -5.33
CA PRO A 174 26.18 -8.35 -4.48
C PRO A 174 26.37 -7.02 -3.76
N ALA A 175 27.55 -6.74 -3.19
CA ALA A 175 27.87 -5.44 -2.58
C ALA A 175 27.83 -4.31 -3.59
N SER A 176 28.28 -4.54 -4.80
CA SER A 176 28.25 -3.57 -5.90
C SER A 176 26.82 -3.33 -6.41
N ILE A 177 25.98 -4.36 -6.45
CA ILE A 177 24.54 -4.23 -6.75
C ILE A 177 23.85 -3.41 -5.65
N TYR A 178 24.13 -3.68 -4.37
CA TYR A 178 23.64 -2.89 -3.26
C TYR A 178 23.99 -1.40 -3.44
N TRP A 179 25.26 -1.08 -3.75
CA TRP A 179 25.68 0.29 -4.06
C TRP A 179 24.85 0.89 -5.21
N ALA A 180 24.65 0.14 -6.30
CA ALA A 180 23.87 0.61 -7.43
C ALA A 180 22.41 0.91 -7.06
N VAL A 181 21.77 0.05 -6.24
CA VAL A 181 20.43 0.30 -5.68
C VAL A 181 20.41 1.59 -4.88
N VAL A 182 21.32 1.73 -3.89
CA VAL A 182 21.39 2.89 -3.00
C VAL A 182 21.62 4.19 -3.77
N THR A 183 22.46 4.14 -4.82
CA THR A 183 22.79 5.28 -5.65
C THR A 183 21.62 5.66 -6.58
N MET A 184 21.03 4.68 -7.30
CA MET A 184 19.95 4.94 -8.24
C MET A 184 18.65 5.35 -7.55
N THR A 185 18.42 4.88 -6.32
CA THR A 185 17.28 5.32 -5.50
C THR A 185 17.51 6.68 -4.81
N THR A 186 18.65 7.31 -5.04
CA THR A 186 19.05 8.61 -4.46
C THR A 186 19.18 8.61 -2.92
N VAL A 187 19.29 7.44 -2.29
CA VAL A 187 19.50 7.31 -0.83
C VAL A 187 20.91 7.72 -0.44
N GLY A 188 21.94 7.16 -1.11
CA GLY A 188 23.34 7.60 -0.99
C GLY A 188 23.91 7.50 0.41
N TYR A 189 23.89 6.32 1.04
CA TYR A 189 24.47 6.14 2.40
C TYR A 189 25.96 6.49 2.48
N GLY A 190 26.72 6.38 1.36
CA GLY A 190 28.15 6.70 1.33
C GLY A 190 29.05 5.64 1.98
N ASP A 191 28.49 4.51 2.34
CA ASP A 191 29.20 3.35 2.90
C ASP A 191 30.04 2.63 1.84
N ILE A 192 29.63 2.64 0.60
CA ILE A 192 30.38 2.18 -0.58
C ILE A 192 30.50 3.34 -1.56
N ALA A 193 31.73 3.71 -1.89
CA ALA A 193 32.02 4.81 -2.82
C ALA A 193 33.23 4.48 -3.72
N PRO A 194 33.22 4.90 -5.02
CA PRO A 194 34.32 4.63 -5.93
C PRO A 194 35.58 5.44 -5.58
N ILE A 195 36.73 4.80 -5.67
CA ILE A 195 38.03 5.40 -5.36
C ILE A 195 38.72 5.88 -6.64
N THR A 196 38.59 5.12 -7.74
CA THR A 196 39.25 5.45 -8.99
C THR A 196 38.59 6.60 -9.72
N PRO A 197 39.34 7.36 -10.53
CA PRO A 197 38.74 8.43 -11.37
C PRO A 197 37.69 7.90 -12.36
N VAL A 198 37.88 6.70 -12.90
CA VAL A 198 36.96 6.04 -13.83
C VAL A 198 35.69 5.64 -13.10
N GLY A 199 35.80 5.03 -11.92
CA GLY A 199 34.65 4.68 -11.09
C GLY A 199 33.83 5.89 -10.67
N ARG A 200 34.50 7.01 -10.31
CA ARG A 200 33.83 8.30 -9.98
C ARG A 200 33.07 8.87 -11.17
N PHE A 201 33.69 8.85 -12.36
CA PHE A 201 33.02 9.30 -13.58
C PHE A 201 31.79 8.42 -13.89
N LEU A 202 31.95 7.11 -13.80
CA LEU A 202 30.85 6.17 -14.02
C LEU A 202 29.73 6.36 -12.98
N SER A 203 30.07 6.60 -11.71
CA SER A 203 29.08 6.86 -10.66
C SER A 203 28.27 8.12 -10.92
N ALA A 204 28.89 9.16 -11.47
CA ALA A 204 28.16 10.37 -11.85
C ALA A 204 27.10 10.10 -12.93
N ILE A 205 27.41 9.25 -13.91
CA ILE A 205 26.44 8.81 -14.93
C ILE A 205 25.32 8.02 -14.29
N VAL A 206 25.64 7.08 -13.38
CA VAL A 206 24.64 6.28 -12.65
C VAL A 206 23.69 7.15 -11.83
N MET A 207 24.21 8.18 -11.16
CA MET A 207 23.40 9.13 -10.39
C MET A 207 22.41 9.90 -11.28
N LEU A 208 22.86 10.37 -12.45
CA LEU A 208 22.00 11.05 -13.41
C LEU A 208 20.91 10.13 -13.98
N LEU A 209 21.28 8.88 -14.30
CA LEU A 209 20.32 7.88 -14.74
C LEU A 209 19.29 7.56 -13.66
N GLY A 210 19.72 7.43 -12.39
CA GLY A 210 18.83 7.18 -11.26
C GLY A 210 17.78 8.28 -11.10
N TYR A 211 18.17 9.54 -11.20
CA TYR A 211 17.25 10.68 -11.17
C TYR A 211 16.19 10.60 -12.29
N THR A 212 16.61 10.29 -13.50
CA THR A 212 15.72 10.18 -14.67
C THR A 212 14.73 9.00 -14.51
N ILE A 213 15.20 7.87 -14.01
CA ILE A 213 14.40 6.66 -13.82
C ILE A 213 13.27 6.89 -12.81
N MET A 214 13.46 7.68 -11.76
CA MET A 214 12.42 7.96 -10.77
C MET A 214 11.21 8.70 -11.33
N ALA A 215 11.37 9.47 -12.41
CA ALA A 215 10.28 10.20 -13.03
C ALA A 215 9.26 9.30 -13.74
N VAL A 216 9.67 8.12 -14.22
CA VAL A 216 8.82 7.23 -15.03
C VAL A 216 7.65 6.61 -14.24
N PRO A 217 7.83 5.98 -13.07
CA PRO A 217 6.71 5.46 -12.29
C PRO A 217 5.71 6.54 -11.90
N THR A 218 6.22 7.69 -11.48
CA THR A 218 5.39 8.84 -11.12
C THR A 218 4.54 9.29 -12.30
N GLY A 219 5.12 9.38 -13.50
CA GLY A 219 4.41 9.71 -14.73
C GLY A 219 3.35 8.68 -15.13
N ILE A 220 3.64 7.39 -14.98
CA ILE A 220 2.69 6.30 -15.29
C ILE A 220 1.47 6.38 -14.36
N VAL A 221 1.70 6.53 -13.06
CA VAL A 221 0.63 6.61 -12.05
C VAL A 221 -0.19 7.88 -12.24
N SER A 222 0.47 9.04 -12.41
CA SER A 222 -0.21 10.33 -12.65
C SER A 222 -1.08 10.29 -13.92
N ALA A 223 -0.58 9.72 -15.01
CA ALA A 223 -1.36 9.59 -16.25
C ALA A 223 -2.60 8.70 -16.07
N GLN A 224 -2.52 7.66 -15.23
CA GLN A 224 -3.66 6.82 -14.94
C GLN A 224 -4.73 7.55 -14.10
N PHE A 225 -4.32 8.31 -13.08
CA PHE A 225 -5.24 9.14 -12.30
C PHE A 225 -6.00 10.14 -13.15
N ILE A 226 -5.30 10.82 -14.07
CA ILE A 226 -5.92 11.78 -14.99
C ILE A 226 -6.96 11.08 -15.87
N ARG A 227 -6.65 9.90 -16.39
CA ARG A 227 -7.58 9.12 -17.22
C ARG A 227 -8.82 8.68 -16.45
N ASP A 228 -8.64 8.20 -15.23
CA ASP A 228 -9.75 7.75 -14.39
C ASP A 228 -10.63 8.93 -13.95
N GLY A 229 -10.03 10.10 -13.68
CA GLY A 229 -10.75 11.35 -13.42
C GLY A 229 -11.62 11.76 -14.62
N HIS A 230 -11.04 11.85 -15.80
CA HIS A 230 -11.77 12.21 -17.04
C HIS A 230 -12.88 11.22 -17.40
N ARG A 231 -12.69 9.94 -17.11
CA ARG A 231 -13.72 8.92 -17.34
C ARG A 231 -14.91 9.13 -16.40
N ARG A 232 -14.65 9.42 -15.11
CA ARG A 232 -15.70 9.74 -14.13
C ARG A 232 -16.46 11.02 -14.47
N ASP A 233 -15.76 12.04 -14.96
CA ASP A 233 -16.39 13.30 -15.36
C ASP A 233 -17.27 13.09 -16.58
N LYS A 234 -16.83 12.30 -17.57
CA LYS A 234 -17.68 11.92 -18.73
C LYS A 234 -18.86 11.03 -18.34
N GLU A 235 -18.72 10.17 -17.34
CA GLU A 235 -19.82 9.38 -16.80
C GLU A 235 -20.81 10.24 -16.00
N LYS A 236 -20.34 11.39 -15.45
CA LYS A 236 -21.19 12.38 -14.76
C LYS A 236 -21.78 13.42 -15.70
N GLU A 237 -21.12 13.75 -16.79
CA GLU A 237 -21.69 14.52 -17.91
C GLU A 237 -22.74 13.65 -18.58
N GLY A 238 -23.93 13.58 -17.97
CA GLY A 238 -25.08 12.92 -18.52
C GLY A 238 -25.35 13.45 -19.93
N VAL A 239 -25.83 12.57 -20.80
CA VAL A 239 -26.30 12.96 -22.14
C VAL A 239 -27.26 14.14 -21.97
N LEU A 240 -27.02 15.24 -22.69
CA LEU A 240 -27.91 16.40 -22.67
C LEU A 240 -29.18 16.06 -23.43
N CYS A 241 -30.32 16.44 -22.91
CA CYS A 241 -31.59 16.32 -23.61
C CYS A 241 -31.56 17.17 -24.89
N LYS A 242 -31.86 16.58 -26.05
CA LYS A 242 -31.84 17.28 -27.34
C LYS A 242 -32.91 18.40 -27.43
N GLU A 243 -34.00 18.23 -26.72
CA GLU A 243 -35.11 19.19 -26.77
C GLU A 243 -34.92 20.37 -25.82
N CYS A 244 -34.44 20.14 -24.58
CA CYS A 244 -34.36 21.22 -23.57
C CYS A 244 -32.92 21.49 -23.06
N GLY A 245 -31.90 20.74 -23.53
CA GLY A 245 -30.52 20.92 -23.09
C GLY A 245 -30.21 20.55 -21.65
N SER A 246 -31.18 20.02 -20.88
CA SER A 246 -30.97 19.63 -19.49
C SER A 246 -30.14 18.34 -19.38
N PRO A 247 -29.25 18.21 -18.38
CA PRO A 247 -28.48 17.00 -18.17
C PRO A 247 -29.40 15.82 -17.80
N LEU A 248 -29.24 14.70 -18.51
CA LEU A 248 -30.00 13.48 -18.33
C LEU A 248 -29.23 12.51 -17.43
N PRO A 249 -29.86 11.91 -16.41
CA PRO A 249 -29.30 10.77 -15.70
C PRO A 249 -29.01 9.61 -16.68
N HIS A 250 -27.91 8.91 -16.47
CA HIS A 250 -27.40 7.88 -17.40
C HIS A 250 -28.41 6.75 -17.73
N ASN A 251 -29.45 6.55 -16.90
CA ASN A 251 -30.48 5.52 -17.04
C ASN A 251 -31.89 6.10 -17.22
N ALA A 252 -32.04 7.38 -17.51
CA ALA A 252 -33.36 7.98 -17.69
C ALA A 252 -33.96 7.57 -19.04
N ASN A 253 -35.15 6.98 -19.04
CA ASN A 253 -35.92 6.70 -20.24
C ASN A 253 -36.68 7.94 -20.75
N PHE A 254 -36.88 8.91 -19.85
CA PHE A 254 -37.53 10.19 -20.15
C PHE A 254 -36.76 11.33 -19.51
N CYS A 255 -36.73 12.48 -20.16
CA CYS A 255 -36.11 13.68 -19.59
C CYS A 255 -36.94 14.15 -18.38
N PRO A 256 -36.32 14.33 -17.17
CA PRO A 256 -37.05 14.78 -15.99
C PRO A 256 -37.52 16.22 -16.08
N HIS A 257 -37.00 17.01 -17.03
CA HIS A 257 -37.31 18.41 -17.19
C HIS A 257 -38.40 18.68 -18.24
N CYS A 258 -38.36 18.04 -19.43
CA CYS A 258 -39.30 18.25 -20.52
C CYS A 258 -40.15 17.03 -20.86
N GLY A 259 -39.94 15.87 -20.27
CA GLY A 259 -40.70 14.65 -20.49
C GLY A 259 -40.41 13.92 -21.79
N THR A 260 -39.49 14.39 -22.64
CA THR A 260 -39.15 13.75 -23.92
C THR A 260 -38.51 12.38 -23.69
N GLU A 261 -38.90 11.40 -24.48
CA GLU A 261 -38.37 10.04 -24.42
C GLU A 261 -36.92 9.99 -24.95
N THR A 262 -36.00 9.40 -24.15
CA THR A 262 -34.56 9.34 -24.43
C THR A 262 -34.08 7.95 -24.83
N ALA A 263 -35.01 6.95 -24.87
CA ALA A 263 -34.70 5.53 -25.00
C ALA A 263 -34.12 5.09 -26.35
N ASN A 264 -34.28 5.89 -27.40
CA ASN A 264 -34.00 5.45 -28.79
C ASN A 264 -32.59 5.79 -29.31
N GLU A 265 -31.74 6.47 -28.53
CA GLU A 265 -30.45 6.99 -29.04
C GLU A 265 -29.21 6.18 -28.64
N ARG A 266 -29.36 5.16 -27.80
CA ARG A 266 -28.22 4.37 -27.29
C ARG A 266 -27.79 3.23 -28.23
N ILE A 267 -28.50 2.96 -29.30
CA ILE A 267 -28.25 1.83 -30.21
C ILE A 267 -27.39 2.25 -31.41
N SER A 268 -27.20 3.55 -31.66
CA SER A 268 -26.49 4.02 -32.86
C SER A 268 -24.99 4.26 -32.70
N ASP A 269 -24.44 4.18 -31.44
CA ASP A 269 -23.03 4.48 -31.14
C ASP A 269 -22.24 3.27 -30.56
N LEU A 270 -22.69 2.03 -30.85
CA LEU A 270 -21.94 0.80 -30.56
C LEU A 270 -21.39 0.22 -31.92
#